data_5e685ee3bf1828cc5e161114d534b320
#
_entry.id   5e685ee3bf1828cc5e161114d534b320
#
_cell.length_a   1.000
_cell.length_b   1.000
_cell.length_c   1.000
_cell.angle_alpha   90.00
_cell.angle_beta   90.00
_cell.angle_gamma   90.00
#
_symmetry.space_group_name_H-M   'P 1'
#
loop_
_entity.id
_entity.type
_entity.pdbx_description
1 polymer ?
#
loop_
_entity_poly.entity_id
_entity_poly.type
_entity_poly.pdbx_seq_one_letter_code
_entity_poly.pdbx_strand_id
1 'polypeptide(L)'
;MGAAVPPSHTVIAGGGLAGLSCARELGSGFTLLEAEDRVGGLARTEMVQGFSFDFTGHWLHARDAEIRALVEERWLRGNLLAVERRALVHSEGAWTEFPYQHNLHGLPARTVADCLIGFVQATAGEPGRALRERPLRDAAEFIQRHLGDGFARHFMLPYNRKLFTVPCEELSPEWGGRFIPRPTLEEVVRGALGIAPGGAGYNATFWYPREGGIEALPRGIAADLTTGEVRLGARIAALDLAGRRVRLASGEEIPYGQLVFTLPLSSVARLLDGPPDVIEAARKLRSVSVTVVEIGADEVGGKRFHWAYFPEDRFRFYRVGSPSEVNPGLAPEGARSFAVEFSHGGPIDPAPLAAHAVASLHELGLLDRARVRLVRWRTIPVAYVLFDHDHAAARAQVIAHLRRHGVHVAGRYGNWEYSSMEDAILSGRDAARALAA
;
A
#
# COMPACT_ATOMS: atom_id res chain seq x y z
N MET A 1 7.73 13.31 42.45
CA MET A 1 9.02 12.94 41.84
C MET A 1 8.75 11.67 41.04
N GLY A 2 8.59 11.78 39.70
CA GLY A 2 8.43 10.60 38.85
C GLY A 2 9.74 9.79 38.85
N ALA A 3 9.63 8.48 38.94
CA ALA A 3 10.78 7.60 38.82
C ALA A 3 11.51 7.86 37.50
N ALA A 4 12.84 7.95 37.55
CA ALA A 4 13.66 8.12 36.34
C ALA A 4 13.41 6.89 35.43
N VAL A 5 13.02 7.13 34.17
CA VAL A 5 12.82 6.05 33.19
C VAL A 5 14.16 5.43 32.86
N PRO A 6 14.27 4.11 32.90
CA PRO A 6 15.51 3.46 32.53
C PRO A 6 15.95 3.86 31.11
N PRO A 7 17.23 4.08 30.85
CA PRO A 7 17.73 4.40 29.51
C PRO A 7 17.35 3.37 28.43
N SER A 8 17.08 2.14 28.87
CA SER A 8 16.65 1.02 28.03
C SER A 8 15.15 0.94 27.77
N HIS A 9 14.32 1.81 28.38
CA HIS A 9 12.87 1.78 28.13
C HIS A 9 12.53 2.38 26.76
N THR A 10 11.89 1.58 25.91
CA THR A 10 11.54 1.97 24.54
C THR A 10 10.07 2.35 24.42
N VAL A 11 9.78 3.55 23.94
CA VAL A 11 8.44 3.89 23.47
C VAL A 11 8.33 3.58 21.98
N ILE A 12 7.26 2.89 21.58
CA ILE A 12 6.96 2.55 20.20
C ILE A 12 5.71 3.34 19.79
N ALA A 13 5.87 4.27 18.85
CA ALA A 13 4.80 5.12 18.36
C ALA A 13 4.08 4.47 17.17
N GLY A 14 2.90 3.90 17.42
CA GLY A 14 2.04 3.23 16.44
C GLY A 14 1.99 1.71 16.58
N GLY A 15 0.77 1.16 16.67
CA GLY A 15 0.47 -0.26 16.82
C GLY A 15 0.20 -0.98 15.50
N GLY A 16 0.76 -0.51 14.36
CA GLY A 16 0.75 -1.20 13.08
C GLY A 16 1.74 -2.38 13.05
N LEU A 17 1.83 -3.08 11.92
CA LEU A 17 2.71 -4.26 11.78
C LEU A 17 4.16 -3.99 12.16
N ALA A 18 4.71 -2.82 11.81
CA ALA A 18 6.07 -2.45 12.17
C ALA A 18 6.25 -2.28 13.68
N GLY A 19 5.32 -1.57 14.36
CA GLY A 19 5.38 -1.38 15.80
C GLY A 19 5.20 -2.69 16.57
N LEU A 20 4.27 -3.53 16.15
CA LEU A 20 4.04 -4.85 16.74
C LEU A 20 5.26 -5.78 16.58
N SER A 21 5.87 -5.78 15.38
CA SER A 21 7.09 -6.56 15.13
C SER A 21 8.27 -6.07 15.96
N CYS A 22 8.42 -4.74 16.11
CA CYS A 22 9.42 -4.14 16.98
C CYS A 22 9.20 -4.56 18.45
N ALA A 23 7.98 -4.43 18.95
CA ALA A 23 7.63 -4.84 20.33
C ALA A 23 7.92 -6.32 20.59
N ARG A 24 7.59 -7.18 19.62
CA ARG A 24 7.88 -8.61 19.70
C ARG A 24 9.39 -8.91 19.77
N GLU A 25 10.17 -8.26 18.92
CA GLU A 25 11.63 -8.48 18.88
C GLU A 25 12.32 -7.96 20.14
N LEU A 26 11.87 -6.84 20.70
CA LEU A 26 12.35 -6.33 22.00
C LEU A 26 12.03 -7.29 23.16
N GLY A 27 10.90 -7.98 23.10
CA GLY A 27 10.43 -8.92 24.14
C GLY A 27 9.95 -8.23 25.40
N SER A 28 10.67 -7.27 25.94
CA SER A 28 10.34 -6.53 27.18
C SER A 28 10.85 -5.09 27.17
N GLY A 29 10.53 -4.31 28.20
CA GLY A 29 11.06 -2.96 28.39
C GLY A 29 10.51 -1.93 27.38
N PHE A 30 9.31 -2.15 26.84
CA PHE A 30 8.66 -1.24 25.92
C PHE A 30 7.25 -0.80 26.37
N THR A 31 6.84 0.36 25.88
CA THR A 31 5.44 0.81 25.86
C THR A 31 5.06 1.13 24.42
N LEU A 32 4.12 0.36 23.85
CA LEU A 32 3.57 0.60 22.52
C LEU A 32 2.31 1.49 22.63
N LEU A 33 2.30 2.59 21.90
CA LEU A 33 1.23 3.59 21.89
C LEU A 33 0.44 3.48 20.58
N GLU A 34 -0.84 3.13 20.66
CA GLU A 34 -1.77 3.08 19.54
C GLU A 34 -2.90 4.09 19.74
N ALA A 35 -3.20 4.88 18.71
CA ALA A 35 -4.22 5.93 18.78
C ALA A 35 -5.66 5.39 18.78
N GLU A 36 -5.87 4.23 18.20
CA GLU A 36 -7.18 3.61 18.04
C GLU A 36 -7.48 2.63 19.18
N ASP A 37 -8.68 2.02 19.15
CA ASP A 37 -9.16 1.05 20.11
C ASP A 37 -8.58 -0.36 19.93
N ARG A 38 -7.79 -0.58 18.87
CA ARG A 38 -7.15 -1.83 18.53
C ARG A 38 -5.90 -1.63 17.69
N VAL A 39 -5.00 -2.59 17.74
CA VAL A 39 -3.77 -2.64 16.93
C VAL A 39 -4.05 -3.04 15.48
N GLY A 40 -3.03 -2.93 14.61
CA GLY A 40 -3.05 -3.40 13.22
C GLY A 40 -2.76 -2.31 12.19
N GLY A 41 -2.89 -1.03 12.55
CA GLY A 41 -2.70 0.07 11.59
C GLY A 41 -3.71 -0.04 10.44
N LEU A 42 -3.23 -0.21 9.20
CA LEU A 42 -4.10 -0.43 8.02
C LEU A 42 -4.41 -1.92 7.77
N ALA A 43 -3.71 -2.86 8.40
CA ALA A 43 -4.01 -4.29 8.31
C ALA A 43 -5.18 -4.64 9.24
N ARG A 44 -6.36 -4.10 8.94
CA ARG A 44 -7.60 -4.27 9.70
C ARG A 44 -8.73 -4.74 8.80
N THR A 45 -9.70 -5.42 9.43
CA THR A 45 -10.91 -5.93 8.77
C THR A 45 -12.14 -5.46 9.55
N GLU A 46 -13.17 -5.04 8.84
CA GLU A 46 -14.47 -4.75 9.43
C GLU A 46 -15.54 -5.65 8.82
N MET A 47 -16.39 -6.17 9.69
CA MET A 47 -17.55 -6.95 9.30
C MET A 47 -18.82 -6.10 9.41
N VAL A 48 -19.59 -6.02 8.32
CA VAL A 48 -20.86 -5.32 8.27
C VAL A 48 -21.87 -6.14 7.48
N GLN A 49 -23.02 -6.47 8.07
CA GLN A 49 -24.10 -7.24 7.43
C GLN A 49 -23.62 -8.57 6.81
N GLY A 50 -22.65 -9.24 7.46
CA GLY A 50 -22.06 -10.49 6.99
C GLY A 50 -20.97 -10.35 5.92
N PHE A 51 -20.71 -9.15 5.43
CA PHE A 51 -19.56 -8.86 4.56
C PHE A 51 -18.37 -8.43 5.39
N SER A 52 -17.20 -8.95 5.04
CA SER A 52 -15.91 -8.54 5.64
C SER A 52 -15.08 -7.76 4.62
N PHE A 53 -14.62 -6.58 5.02
CA PHE A 53 -13.78 -5.71 4.19
C PHE A 53 -12.51 -5.33 4.94
N ASP A 54 -11.38 -5.58 4.31
CA ASP A 54 -10.12 -4.98 4.73
C ASP A 54 -10.08 -3.49 4.35
N PHE A 55 -9.24 -2.70 5.01
CA PHE A 55 -9.15 -1.26 4.74
C PHE A 55 -8.73 -0.94 3.31
N THR A 56 -7.94 -1.80 2.70
CA THR A 56 -7.65 -1.90 1.26
C THR A 56 -7.29 -3.36 0.96
N GLY A 57 -6.94 -3.69 -0.28
CA GLY A 57 -6.42 -5.02 -0.60
C GLY A 57 -5.07 -5.28 0.09
N HIS A 58 -5.07 -6.07 1.14
CA HIS A 58 -3.89 -6.49 1.88
C HIS A 58 -3.60 -7.97 1.60
N TRP A 59 -2.74 -8.23 0.61
CA TRP A 59 -2.33 -9.58 0.22
C TRP A 59 -0.97 -9.89 0.82
N LEU A 60 -0.86 -10.97 1.60
CA LEU A 60 0.38 -11.32 2.27
C LEU A 60 1.32 -12.04 1.30
N HIS A 61 2.46 -11.45 1.07
CA HIS A 61 3.60 -12.07 0.41
C HIS A 61 4.69 -12.26 1.46
N ALA A 62 4.96 -13.50 1.85
CA ALA A 62 6.01 -13.84 2.82
C ALA A 62 7.15 -14.56 2.06
N ARG A 63 8.20 -13.81 1.75
CA ARG A 63 9.40 -14.27 1.01
C ARG A 63 10.55 -14.61 1.95
N ASP A 64 10.64 -13.88 3.07
CA ASP A 64 11.58 -14.16 4.14
C ASP A 64 11.15 -15.43 4.88
N ALA A 65 12.06 -16.41 4.97
CA ALA A 65 11.75 -17.73 5.53
C ALA A 65 11.41 -17.68 7.02
N GLU A 66 12.04 -16.80 7.79
CA GLU A 66 11.75 -16.62 9.23
C GLU A 66 10.35 -16.02 9.42
N ILE A 67 10.03 -14.95 8.67
CA ILE A 67 8.70 -14.33 8.73
C ILE A 67 7.63 -15.31 8.29
N ARG A 68 7.88 -16.08 7.25
CA ARG A 68 6.95 -17.10 6.77
C ARG A 68 6.64 -18.15 7.84
N ALA A 69 7.67 -18.70 8.49
CA ALA A 69 7.49 -19.67 9.57
C ALA A 69 6.68 -19.07 10.74
N LEU A 70 6.98 -17.83 11.14
CA LEU A 70 6.22 -17.13 12.18
C LEU A 70 4.75 -16.92 11.81
N VAL A 71 4.47 -16.53 10.55
CA VAL A 71 3.09 -16.38 10.05
C VAL A 71 2.34 -17.71 10.09
N GLU A 72 2.92 -18.77 9.55
CA GLU A 72 2.26 -20.07 9.39
C GLU A 72 2.06 -20.79 10.71
N GLU A 73 3.09 -20.84 11.55
CA GLU A 73 3.12 -21.69 12.73
C GLU A 73 2.69 -20.97 14.02
N ARG A 74 2.96 -19.67 14.12
CA ARG A 74 2.79 -18.95 15.38
C ARG A 74 1.67 -17.91 15.35
N TRP A 75 1.64 -17.03 14.35
CA TRP A 75 0.68 -15.93 14.33
C TRP A 75 -0.68 -16.32 13.78
N LEU A 76 -0.72 -17.08 12.68
CA LEU A 76 -1.98 -17.55 12.08
C LEU A 76 -2.29 -19.02 12.39
N ARG A 77 -1.30 -19.83 12.82
CA ARG A 77 -1.49 -21.22 13.29
C ARG A 77 -2.33 -22.08 12.34
N GLY A 78 -1.99 -22.06 11.06
CA GLY A 78 -2.72 -22.77 10.00
C GLY A 78 -3.99 -22.06 9.50
N ASN A 79 -4.39 -20.93 10.08
CA ASN A 79 -5.45 -20.06 9.57
C ASN A 79 -4.98 -19.31 8.33
N LEU A 80 -4.63 -20.05 7.26
CA LEU A 80 -3.97 -19.49 6.07
C LEU A 80 -4.44 -20.19 4.79
N LEU A 81 -4.77 -19.40 3.77
CA LEU A 81 -5.08 -19.81 2.41
C LEU A 81 -3.93 -19.42 1.50
N ALA A 82 -3.45 -20.35 0.67
CA ALA A 82 -2.64 -20.03 -0.49
C ALA A 82 -3.56 -19.71 -1.67
N VAL A 83 -3.42 -18.54 -2.26
CA VAL A 83 -4.30 -18.05 -3.32
C VAL A 83 -3.46 -17.76 -4.57
N GLU A 84 -3.80 -18.41 -5.66
CA GLU A 84 -3.22 -18.11 -6.96
C GLU A 84 -3.81 -16.80 -7.50
N ARG A 85 -2.94 -15.83 -7.81
CA ARG A 85 -3.35 -14.48 -8.19
C ARG A 85 -4.15 -14.46 -9.49
N ARG A 86 -5.31 -13.78 -9.46
CA ARG A 86 -6.09 -13.39 -10.65
C ARG A 86 -6.26 -11.88 -10.67
N ALA A 87 -5.32 -11.19 -11.31
CA ALA A 87 -5.35 -9.74 -11.47
C ALA A 87 -5.59 -9.40 -12.94
N LEU A 88 -6.51 -8.47 -13.19
CA LEU A 88 -6.91 -8.06 -14.54
C LEU A 88 -6.66 -6.58 -14.77
N VAL A 89 -6.68 -6.18 -16.03
CA VAL A 89 -6.77 -4.81 -16.49
C VAL A 89 -7.97 -4.69 -17.41
N HIS A 90 -8.83 -3.70 -17.16
CA HIS A 90 -9.85 -3.31 -18.12
C HIS A 90 -9.32 -2.10 -18.91
N SER A 91 -9.23 -2.23 -20.21
CA SER A 91 -8.71 -1.17 -21.09
C SER A 91 -9.44 -1.23 -22.43
N GLU A 92 -9.98 -0.07 -22.86
CA GLU A 92 -10.67 0.11 -24.14
C GLU A 92 -11.80 -0.92 -24.40
N GLY A 93 -12.58 -1.19 -23.36
CA GLY A 93 -13.72 -2.12 -23.43
C GLY A 93 -13.35 -3.60 -23.37
N ALA A 94 -12.05 -3.92 -23.25
CA ALA A 94 -11.56 -5.30 -23.18
C ALA A 94 -10.91 -5.61 -21.82
N TRP A 95 -10.86 -6.91 -21.50
CA TRP A 95 -10.19 -7.42 -20.31
C TRP A 95 -8.94 -8.18 -20.70
N THR A 96 -7.81 -7.84 -20.06
CA THR A 96 -6.56 -8.59 -20.20
C THR A 96 -5.96 -8.88 -18.82
N GLU A 97 -4.99 -9.77 -18.76
CA GLU A 97 -4.30 -10.11 -17.51
C GLU A 97 -3.28 -9.04 -17.12
N PHE A 98 -3.01 -8.94 -15.82
CA PHE A 98 -1.92 -8.11 -15.29
C PHE A 98 -0.65 -8.97 -15.07
N PRO A 99 0.55 -8.46 -15.40
CA PRO A 99 0.89 -7.09 -15.80
C PRO A 99 0.56 -6.78 -17.27
N TYR A 100 0.08 -5.56 -17.53
CA TYR A 100 -0.38 -5.10 -18.84
C TYR A 100 0.69 -5.27 -19.94
N GLN A 101 1.94 -4.97 -19.62
CA GLN A 101 3.06 -5.05 -20.57
C GLN A 101 3.46 -6.49 -20.96
N HIS A 102 2.96 -7.49 -20.25
CA HIS A 102 3.15 -8.92 -20.57
C HIS A 102 1.89 -9.56 -21.17
N ASN A 103 0.77 -8.84 -21.25
CA ASN A 103 -0.52 -9.45 -21.59
C ASN A 103 -1.36 -8.49 -22.45
N LEU A 104 -1.01 -8.36 -23.73
CA LEU A 104 -1.74 -7.52 -24.68
C LEU A 104 -2.85 -8.27 -25.43
N HIS A 105 -2.86 -9.61 -25.37
CA HIS A 105 -3.84 -10.44 -26.06
C HIS A 105 -5.28 -10.12 -25.61
N GLY A 106 -6.19 -10.02 -26.57
CA GLY A 106 -7.59 -9.68 -26.32
C GLY A 106 -7.90 -8.16 -26.32
N LEU A 107 -6.88 -7.31 -26.33
CA LEU A 107 -7.05 -5.87 -26.54
C LEU A 107 -7.33 -5.54 -28.01
N PRO A 108 -7.90 -4.36 -28.34
CA PRO A 108 -8.07 -3.91 -29.72
C PRO A 108 -6.76 -3.97 -30.48
N ALA A 109 -6.80 -4.46 -31.73
CA ALA A 109 -5.59 -4.67 -32.53
C ALA A 109 -4.73 -3.39 -32.69
N ARG A 110 -5.37 -2.21 -32.75
CA ARG A 110 -4.66 -0.93 -32.80
C ARG A 110 -3.83 -0.68 -31.53
N THR A 111 -4.40 -0.94 -30.35
CA THR A 111 -3.73 -0.79 -29.06
C THR A 111 -2.54 -1.75 -28.96
N VAL A 112 -2.72 -3.01 -29.39
CA VAL A 112 -1.62 -3.99 -29.44
C VAL A 112 -0.50 -3.49 -30.36
N ALA A 113 -0.84 -3.01 -31.58
CA ALA A 113 0.14 -2.50 -32.52
C ALA A 113 0.88 -1.25 -31.96
N ASP A 114 0.16 -0.29 -31.35
CA ASP A 114 0.76 0.89 -30.74
C ASP A 114 1.77 0.50 -29.63
N CYS A 115 1.41 -0.48 -28.78
CA CYS A 115 2.28 -0.97 -27.73
C CYS A 115 3.54 -1.67 -28.27
N LEU A 116 3.38 -2.57 -29.26
CA LEU A 116 4.50 -3.28 -29.87
C LEU A 116 5.46 -2.32 -30.61
N ILE A 117 4.93 -1.45 -31.46
CA ILE A 117 5.73 -0.49 -32.21
C ILE A 117 6.46 0.47 -31.27
N GLY A 118 5.74 1.04 -30.29
CA GLY A 118 6.33 1.95 -29.31
C GLY A 118 7.43 1.27 -28.49
N PHE A 119 7.24 0.02 -28.09
CA PHE A 119 8.24 -0.75 -27.34
C PHE A 119 9.52 -0.99 -28.17
N VAL A 120 9.38 -1.41 -29.44
CA VAL A 120 10.52 -1.60 -30.33
C VAL A 120 11.27 -0.29 -30.57
N GLN A 121 10.54 0.81 -30.82
CA GLN A 121 11.15 2.13 -31.00
C GLN A 121 11.92 2.60 -29.77
N ALA A 122 11.38 2.39 -28.56
CA ALA A 122 12.02 2.79 -27.31
C ALA A 122 13.23 1.92 -26.96
N THR A 123 13.18 0.62 -27.23
CA THR A 123 14.23 -0.33 -26.79
C THR A 123 15.31 -0.62 -27.82
N ALA A 124 15.00 -0.59 -29.12
CA ALA A 124 15.90 -0.91 -30.23
C ALA A 124 16.07 0.22 -31.26
N GLY A 125 15.11 1.16 -31.34
CA GLY A 125 15.13 2.24 -32.32
C GLY A 125 16.07 3.42 -31.96
N GLU A 126 16.39 4.26 -32.96
CA GLU A 126 17.19 5.50 -32.78
C GLU A 126 16.58 6.47 -31.74
N PRO A 127 15.26 6.73 -31.70
CA PRO A 127 14.67 7.58 -30.66
C PRO A 127 14.96 7.07 -29.25
N GLY A 128 14.87 5.76 -29.03
CA GLY A 128 15.17 5.15 -27.75
C GLY A 128 16.65 5.22 -27.38
N ARG A 129 17.56 5.16 -28.36
CA ARG A 129 19.01 5.33 -28.15
C ARG A 129 19.32 6.71 -27.59
N ALA A 130 18.81 7.77 -28.22
CA ALA A 130 19.01 9.14 -27.78
C ALA A 130 18.44 9.37 -26.35
N LEU A 131 17.30 8.75 -26.01
CA LEU A 131 16.74 8.81 -24.67
C LEU A 131 17.63 8.10 -23.63
N ARG A 132 18.28 6.98 -23.96
CA ARG A 132 19.13 6.23 -23.01
C ARG A 132 20.45 6.93 -22.65
N GLU A 133 20.91 7.84 -23.48
CA GLU A 133 22.19 8.54 -23.32
C GLU A 133 22.13 9.71 -22.31
N ARG A 134 20.96 10.11 -21.85
CA ARG A 134 20.79 11.21 -20.89
C ARG A 134 20.18 10.75 -19.57
N PRO A 135 20.42 11.46 -18.46
CA PRO A 135 19.75 11.20 -17.19
C PRO A 135 18.22 11.29 -17.34
N LEU A 136 17.50 10.46 -16.58
CA LEU A 136 16.04 10.54 -16.48
C LEU A 136 15.64 11.76 -15.68
N ARG A 137 14.63 12.48 -16.15
CA ARG A 137 14.08 13.66 -15.47
C ARG A 137 12.98 13.28 -14.50
N ASP A 138 12.08 12.38 -14.91
CA ASP A 138 10.82 12.08 -14.23
C ASP A 138 10.34 10.66 -14.55
N ALA A 139 9.25 10.24 -13.91
CA ALA A 139 8.65 8.92 -14.11
C ALA A 139 7.99 8.76 -15.49
N ALA A 140 7.49 9.83 -16.10
CA ALA A 140 6.94 9.76 -17.46
C ALA A 140 8.02 9.41 -18.46
N GLU A 141 9.17 10.05 -18.38
CA GLU A 141 10.33 9.73 -19.21
C GLU A 141 10.88 8.32 -18.96
N PHE A 142 10.87 7.87 -17.68
CA PHE A 142 11.22 6.48 -17.36
C PHE A 142 10.29 5.50 -18.09
N ILE A 143 8.98 5.72 -18.04
CA ILE A 143 7.98 4.86 -18.71
C ILE A 143 8.20 4.85 -20.20
N GLN A 144 8.32 6.02 -20.85
CA GLN A 144 8.54 6.13 -22.29
C GLN A 144 9.85 5.48 -22.74
N ARG A 145 10.94 5.65 -21.99
CA ARG A 145 12.25 5.08 -22.30
C ARG A 145 12.26 3.55 -22.24
N HIS A 146 11.54 2.96 -21.29
CA HIS A 146 11.60 1.51 -21.03
C HIS A 146 10.45 0.74 -21.64
N LEU A 147 9.30 1.36 -21.86
CA LEU A 147 8.10 0.72 -22.36
C LEU A 147 7.58 1.28 -23.68
N GLY A 148 7.99 2.49 -24.04
CA GLY A 148 7.55 3.19 -25.25
C GLY A 148 6.20 3.87 -25.11
N ASP A 149 5.85 4.66 -26.14
CA ASP A 149 4.68 5.55 -26.12
C ASP A 149 3.34 4.79 -26.11
N GLY A 150 3.28 3.58 -26.67
CA GLY A 150 2.07 2.78 -26.66
C GLY A 150 1.67 2.38 -25.25
N PHE A 151 2.55 1.74 -24.49
CA PHE A 151 2.31 1.40 -23.09
C PHE A 151 2.11 2.65 -22.21
N ALA A 152 2.86 3.71 -22.47
CA ALA A 152 2.71 4.98 -21.77
C ALA A 152 1.28 5.51 -21.92
N ARG A 153 0.77 5.61 -23.14
CA ARG A 153 -0.54 6.20 -23.47
C ARG A 153 -1.71 5.35 -23.00
N HIS A 154 -1.67 4.04 -23.27
CA HIS A 154 -2.83 3.18 -23.06
C HIS A 154 -2.99 2.69 -21.61
N PHE A 155 -1.90 2.68 -20.83
CA PHE A 155 -1.98 2.19 -19.45
C PHE A 155 -1.17 3.02 -18.45
N MET A 156 0.14 3.17 -18.65
CA MET A 156 1.03 3.58 -17.57
C MET A 156 0.79 5.02 -17.09
N LEU A 157 0.72 5.98 -17.99
CA LEU A 157 0.50 7.39 -17.63
C LEU A 157 -0.90 7.63 -17.05
N PRO A 158 -2.01 7.22 -17.72
CA PRO A 158 -3.35 7.46 -17.19
C PRO A 158 -3.59 6.72 -15.85
N TYR A 159 -3.09 5.48 -15.70
CA TYR A 159 -3.23 4.75 -14.46
C TYR A 159 -2.48 5.40 -13.30
N ASN A 160 -1.19 5.75 -13.49
CA ASN A 160 -0.39 6.36 -12.42
C ASN A 160 -0.89 7.77 -12.07
N ARG A 161 -1.37 8.56 -13.05
CA ARG A 161 -2.02 9.85 -12.78
C ARG A 161 -3.24 9.70 -11.87
N LYS A 162 -4.07 8.67 -12.07
CA LYS A 162 -5.20 8.39 -11.17
C LYS A 162 -4.74 7.93 -9.79
N LEU A 163 -3.74 7.05 -9.73
CA LEU A 163 -3.22 6.52 -8.47
C LEU A 163 -2.60 7.63 -7.62
N PHE A 164 -1.75 8.47 -8.21
CA PHE A 164 -0.98 9.50 -7.50
C PHE A 164 -1.63 10.88 -7.53
N THR A 165 -2.69 11.08 -8.30
CA THR A 165 -3.41 12.36 -8.43
C THR A 165 -2.58 13.52 -8.97
N VAL A 166 -1.42 13.23 -9.54
CA VAL A 166 -0.50 14.16 -10.20
C VAL A 166 0.00 13.56 -11.52
N PRO A 167 0.43 14.37 -12.47
CA PRO A 167 1.11 13.90 -13.68
C PRO A 167 2.39 13.12 -13.34
N CYS A 168 2.75 12.13 -14.18
CA CYS A 168 3.97 11.35 -13.97
C CYS A 168 5.26 12.19 -14.10
N GLU A 169 5.18 13.35 -14.72
CA GLU A 169 6.24 14.36 -14.82
C GLU A 169 6.59 15.00 -13.47
N GLU A 170 5.67 15.01 -12.50
CA GLU A 170 5.92 15.44 -11.12
C GLU A 170 6.54 14.34 -10.23
N LEU A 171 6.57 13.10 -10.72
CA LEU A 171 7.14 11.97 -9.98
C LEU A 171 8.62 11.77 -10.33
N SER A 172 9.42 11.46 -9.32
CA SER A 172 10.82 11.07 -9.50
C SER A 172 10.96 9.80 -10.35
N PRO A 173 11.98 9.71 -11.21
CA PRO A 173 12.23 8.50 -12.00
C PRO A 173 12.56 7.27 -11.13
N GLU A 174 12.98 7.45 -9.89
CA GLU A 174 13.26 6.36 -8.94
C GLU A 174 12.02 5.50 -8.67
N TRP A 175 10.84 6.11 -8.67
CA TRP A 175 9.56 5.41 -8.57
C TRP A 175 9.44 4.33 -9.68
N GLY A 176 9.61 4.72 -10.94
CA GLY A 176 9.50 3.81 -12.07
C GLY A 176 10.48 2.64 -12.00
N GLY A 177 11.73 2.92 -11.65
CA GLY A 177 12.81 1.93 -11.56
C GLY A 177 12.55 0.82 -10.55
N ARG A 178 11.86 1.11 -9.46
CA ARG A 178 11.59 0.16 -8.38
C ARG A 178 10.32 -0.68 -8.60
N PHE A 179 9.29 -0.10 -9.22
CA PHE A 179 7.94 -0.69 -9.18
C PHE A 179 7.37 -1.10 -10.53
N ILE A 180 7.96 -0.64 -11.63
CA ILE A 180 7.49 -0.97 -12.98
C ILE A 180 8.35 -2.11 -13.56
N PRO A 181 7.80 -3.34 -13.73
CA PRO A 181 8.53 -4.43 -14.38
C PRO A 181 8.91 -4.06 -15.81
N ARG A 182 10.14 -4.40 -16.18
CA ARG A 182 10.68 -4.17 -17.54
C ARG A 182 10.72 -5.51 -18.29
N PRO A 183 9.77 -5.73 -19.22
CA PRO A 183 9.74 -6.95 -19.99
C PRO A 183 10.85 -6.97 -21.05
N THR A 184 11.21 -8.15 -21.49
CA THR A 184 11.98 -8.35 -22.72
C THR A 184 11.08 -8.22 -23.95
N LEU A 185 11.65 -8.00 -25.14
CA LEU A 185 10.89 -7.98 -26.39
C LEU A 185 10.15 -9.31 -26.62
N GLU A 186 10.79 -10.44 -26.30
CA GLU A 186 10.17 -11.75 -26.42
C GLU A 186 8.92 -11.87 -25.55
N GLU A 187 8.98 -11.45 -24.28
CA GLU A 187 7.83 -11.48 -23.38
C GLU A 187 6.68 -10.61 -23.88
N VAL A 188 6.97 -9.41 -24.39
CA VAL A 188 5.94 -8.52 -24.94
C VAL A 188 5.28 -9.12 -26.18
N VAL A 189 6.05 -9.67 -27.11
CA VAL A 189 5.53 -10.32 -28.34
C VAL A 189 4.71 -11.56 -28.02
N ARG A 190 5.21 -12.44 -27.13
CA ARG A 190 4.46 -13.62 -26.69
C ARG A 190 3.14 -13.22 -26.02
N GLY A 191 3.17 -12.24 -25.14
CA GLY A 191 1.96 -11.72 -24.49
C GLY A 191 0.95 -11.08 -25.42
N ALA A 192 1.40 -10.46 -26.53
CA ALA A 192 0.52 -9.95 -27.58
C ALA A 192 -0.17 -11.06 -28.38
N LEU A 193 0.53 -12.20 -28.56
CA LEU A 193 0.02 -13.36 -29.27
C LEU A 193 -0.80 -14.33 -28.38
N GLY A 194 -0.94 -14.03 -27.08
CA GLY A 194 -1.62 -14.92 -26.12
C GLY A 194 -0.83 -16.18 -25.77
N ILE A 195 0.49 -16.16 -25.99
CA ILE A 195 1.38 -17.24 -25.60
C ILE A 195 1.78 -16.99 -24.14
N ALA A 196 1.33 -17.84 -23.23
CA ALA A 196 1.62 -17.69 -21.81
C ALA A 196 3.13 -17.58 -21.57
N PRO A 197 3.59 -16.64 -20.71
CA PRO A 197 4.98 -16.59 -20.32
C PRO A 197 5.36 -17.91 -19.63
N GLY A 198 6.49 -18.49 -20.02
CA GLY A 198 7.02 -19.71 -19.44
C GLY A 198 7.57 -19.41 -18.04
N GLY A 199 6.71 -19.43 -17.02
CA GLY A 199 7.09 -19.24 -15.61
C GLY A 199 6.02 -18.53 -14.80
N ALA A 200 5.91 -18.87 -13.52
CA ALA A 200 5.07 -18.16 -12.58
C ALA A 200 5.57 -16.71 -12.45
N GLY A 201 4.79 -15.74 -12.92
CA GLY A 201 5.15 -14.32 -12.83
C GLY A 201 5.39 -13.87 -11.39
N TYR A 202 6.07 -12.74 -11.22
CA TYR A 202 6.34 -12.12 -9.91
C TYR A 202 5.05 -12.01 -9.07
N ASN A 203 5.06 -12.56 -7.84
CA ASN A 203 3.90 -12.64 -6.94
C ASN A 203 2.70 -13.43 -7.52
N ALA A 204 2.93 -14.57 -8.18
CA ALA A 204 1.85 -15.42 -8.69
C ALA A 204 0.95 -15.97 -7.58
N THR A 205 1.49 -16.21 -6.39
CA THR A 205 0.77 -16.68 -5.20
C THR A 205 0.91 -15.66 -4.06
N PHE A 206 -0.18 -15.49 -3.31
CA PHE A 206 -0.20 -14.77 -2.05
C PHE A 206 -0.96 -15.56 -0.99
N TRP A 207 -0.81 -15.17 0.27
CA TRP A 207 -1.53 -15.79 1.39
C TRP A 207 -2.57 -14.84 1.95
N TYR A 208 -3.63 -15.43 2.49
CA TYR A 208 -4.70 -14.69 3.16
C TYR A 208 -5.28 -15.54 4.31
N PRO A 209 -5.69 -14.94 5.45
CA PRO A 209 -6.35 -15.69 6.52
C PRO A 209 -7.67 -16.31 6.07
N ARG A 210 -7.94 -17.56 6.52
CA ARG A 210 -9.25 -18.23 6.29
C ARG A 210 -10.36 -17.53 7.04
N GLU A 211 -10.07 -17.10 8.27
CA GLU A 211 -11.01 -16.46 9.17
C GLU A 211 -10.43 -15.16 9.74
N GLY A 212 -11.32 -14.17 10.01
CA GLY A 212 -10.97 -12.91 10.66
C GLY A 212 -10.36 -11.85 9.73
N GLY A 213 -10.29 -12.11 8.40
CA GLY A 213 -9.69 -11.18 7.44
C GLY A 213 -8.22 -10.93 7.72
N ILE A 214 -7.64 -9.90 7.07
CA ILE A 214 -6.22 -9.60 7.27
C ILE A 214 -5.89 -9.19 8.72
N GLU A 215 -6.87 -8.72 9.49
CA GLU A 215 -6.69 -8.35 10.89
C GLU A 215 -6.24 -9.53 11.78
N ALA A 216 -6.46 -10.78 11.35
CA ALA A 216 -5.95 -11.95 12.06
C ALA A 216 -4.42 -11.92 12.21
N LEU A 217 -3.69 -11.34 11.24
CA LEU A 217 -2.24 -11.25 11.29
C LEU A 217 -1.74 -10.33 12.42
N PRO A 218 -2.10 -9.04 12.49
CA PRO A 218 -1.67 -8.18 13.60
C PRO A 218 -2.20 -8.66 14.96
N ARG A 219 -3.38 -9.27 15.03
CA ARG A 219 -3.88 -9.90 16.27
C ARG A 219 -2.99 -11.05 16.69
N GLY A 220 -2.55 -11.90 15.76
CA GLY A 220 -1.61 -12.99 16.05
C GLY A 220 -0.27 -12.49 16.55
N ILE A 221 0.27 -11.41 15.97
CA ILE A 221 1.51 -10.78 16.45
C ILE A 221 1.30 -10.19 17.85
N ALA A 222 0.19 -9.49 18.09
CA ALA A 222 -0.12 -8.92 19.40
C ALA A 222 -0.31 -9.99 20.50
N ALA A 223 -0.92 -11.12 20.17
CA ALA A 223 -1.08 -12.25 21.08
C ALA A 223 0.26 -12.92 21.42
N ASP A 224 1.28 -12.69 20.63
CA ASP A 224 2.65 -13.18 20.84
C ASP A 224 3.47 -12.29 21.79
N LEU A 225 2.96 -11.11 22.15
CA LEU A 225 3.58 -10.20 23.12
C LEU A 225 3.29 -10.71 24.54
N THR A 226 4.33 -11.16 25.22
CA THR A 226 4.20 -11.76 26.58
C THR A 226 4.50 -10.77 27.69
N THR A 227 5.27 -9.72 27.39
CA THR A 227 5.72 -8.69 28.33
C THR A 227 5.72 -7.33 27.65
N GLY A 228 5.85 -6.25 28.41
CA GLY A 228 5.73 -4.90 27.93
C GLY A 228 4.28 -4.39 28.01
N GLU A 229 4.08 -3.14 27.64
CA GLU A 229 2.78 -2.48 27.73
C GLU A 229 2.27 -2.10 26.35
N VAL A 230 1.02 -2.44 26.04
CA VAL A 230 0.30 -1.95 24.84
C VAL A 230 -0.82 -1.03 25.33
N ARG A 231 -0.75 0.24 24.95
CA ARG A 231 -1.73 1.28 25.30
C ARG A 231 -2.54 1.68 24.09
N LEU A 232 -3.80 1.29 24.09
CA LEU A 232 -4.80 1.69 23.10
C LEU A 232 -5.42 3.04 23.46
N GLY A 233 -5.98 3.77 22.47
CA GLY A 233 -6.51 5.11 22.67
C GLY A 233 -5.43 6.16 23.01
N ALA A 234 -4.16 5.82 22.89
CA ALA A 234 -3.01 6.61 23.27
C ALA A 234 -2.49 7.47 22.09
N ARG A 235 -3.32 8.39 21.61
CA ARG A 235 -2.97 9.26 20.47
C ARG A 235 -1.86 10.25 20.83
N ILE A 236 -0.75 10.19 20.11
CA ILE A 236 0.37 11.11 20.26
C ILE A 236 -0.01 12.49 19.69
N ALA A 237 0.15 13.54 20.48
CA ALA A 237 -0.12 14.93 20.13
C ALA A 237 1.15 15.75 19.91
N ALA A 238 2.25 15.44 20.62
CA ALA A 238 3.52 16.13 20.44
C ALA A 238 4.72 15.25 20.83
N LEU A 239 5.89 15.61 20.30
CA LEU A 239 7.18 15.01 20.61
C LEU A 239 8.11 16.09 21.15
N ASP A 240 8.62 15.91 22.37
CA ASP A 240 9.74 16.66 22.93
C ASP A 240 11.01 15.80 22.81
N LEU A 241 11.78 16.02 21.76
CA LEU A 241 13.01 15.25 21.50
C LEU A 241 14.11 15.58 22.50
N ALA A 242 14.22 16.85 22.95
CA ALA A 242 15.23 17.29 23.90
C ALA A 242 14.95 16.75 25.31
N GLY A 243 13.69 16.84 25.77
CA GLY A 243 13.25 16.31 27.04
C GLY A 243 12.96 14.79 27.03
N ARG A 244 13.09 14.14 25.87
CA ARG A 244 12.77 12.72 25.65
C ARG A 244 11.38 12.33 26.17
N ARG A 245 10.35 13.05 25.71
CA ARG A 245 8.96 12.82 26.11
C ARG A 245 8.03 12.76 24.91
N VAL A 246 7.04 11.88 25.01
CA VAL A 246 5.90 11.84 24.12
C VAL A 246 4.69 12.39 24.87
N ARG A 247 4.02 13.39 24.33
CA ARG A 247 2.78 13.92 24.91
C ARG A 247 1.58 13.37 24.17
N LEU A 248 0.67 12.76 24.91
CA LEU A 248 -0.60 12.23 24.40
C LEU A 248 -1.65 13.35 24.24
N ALA A 249 -2.69 13.07 23.46
CA ALA A 249 -3.85 13.96 23.33
C ALA A 249 -4.62 14.15 24.66
N SER A 250 -4.50 13.23 25.60
CA SER A 250 -5.00 13.34 26.98
C SER A 250 -4.25 14.39 27.81
N GLY A 251 -3.10 14.87 27.38
CA GLY A 251 -2.19 15.72 28.13
C GLY A 251 -1.13 14.95 28.93
N GLU A 252 -1.22 13.62 29.01
CA GLU A 252 -0.22 12.80 29.68
C GLU A 252 1.12 12.86 28.93
N GLU A 253 2.21 12.95 29.69
CA GLU A 253 3.56 12.90 29.17
C GLU A 253 4.23 11.56 29.52
N ILE A 254 4.72 10.86 28.50
CA ILE A 254 5.40 9.58 28.63
C ILE A 254 6.88 9.78 28.33
N PRO A 255 7.76 9.68 29.32
CA PRO A 255 9.18 9.76 29.11
C PRO A 255 9.72 8.47 28.49
N TYR A 256 10.80 8.56 27.69
CA TYR A 256 11.43 7.43 27.04
C TYR A 256 12.96 7.46 27.11
N GLY A 257 13.58 6.31 27.15
CA GLY A 257 15.00 6.14 26.90
C GLY A 257 15.29 6.11 25.39
N GLN A 258 14.46 5.38 24.66
CA GLN A 258 14.52 5.21 23.20
C GLN A 258 13.14 5.37 22.59
N LEU A 259 13.07 5.83 21.33
CA LEU A 259 11.79 6.00 20.62
C LEU A 259 11.86 5.35 19.24
N VAL A 260 10.90 4.47 18.94
CA VAL A 260 10.67 3.94 17.60
C VAL A 260 9.42 4.62 17.01
N PHE A 261 9.62 5.32 15.89
CA PHE A 261 8.59 6.11 15.24
C PHE A 261 8.09 5.40 13.98
N THR A 262 6.85 4.89 14.02
CA THR A 262 6.20 4.20 12.90
C THR A 262 5.04 4.99 12.27
N LEU A 263 4.76 6.19 12.81
CA LEU A 263 3.72 7.09 12.29
C LEU A 263 4.15 7.68 10.94
N PRO A 264 3.20 8.27 10.16
CA PRO A 264 3.56 8.97 8.94
C PRO A 264 4.64 10.02 9.17
N LEU A 265 5.76 9.92 8.46
CA LEU A 265 6.91 10.82 8.63
C LEU A 265 6.55 12.29 8.42
N SER A 266 5.61 12.58 7.52
CA SER A 266 5.04 13.92 7.33
C SER A 266 4.38 14.49 8.59
N SER A 267 3.95 13.64 9.53
CA SER A 267 3.35 14.07 10.78
C SER A 267 4.34 14.78 11.72
N VAL A 268 5.64 14.66 11.48
CA VAL A 268 6.70 15.41 12.19
C VAL A 268 6.44 16.91 12.10
N ALA A 269 5.92 17.41 10.96
CA ALA A 269 5.57 18.82 10.78
C ALA A 269 4.57 19.39 11.82
N ARG A 270 3.73 18.52 12.41
CA ARG A 270 2.76 18.91 13.43
C ARG A 270 3.06 18.39 14.84
N LEU A 271 3.88 17.35 14.94
CA LEU A 271 4.20 16.71 16.22
C LEU A 271 5.43 17.32 16.90
N LEU A 272 6.31 17.92 16.11
CA LEU A 272 7.57 18.45 16.60
C LEU A 272 7.57 19.99 16.60
N ASP A 273 7.96 20.57 17.72
CA ASP A 273 8.40 21.97 17.78
C ASP A 273 9.94 21.96 17.61
N GLY A 274 10.37 22.12 16.36
CA GLY A 274 11.78 21.88 15.98
C GLY A 274 12.30 22.91 14.98
N PRO A 275 13.50 22.69 14.45
CA PRO A 275 14.12 23.60 13.49
C PRO A 275 13.23 23.85 12.27
N PRO A 276 13.08 25.12 11.83
CA PRO A 276 12.18 25.49 10.72
C PRO A 276 12.45 24.71 9.44
N ASP A 277 13.71 24.42 9.12
CA ASP A 277 14.12 23.68 7.94
C ASP A 277 13.67 22.19 7.98
N VAL A 278 13.66 21.58 9.17
CA VAL A 278 13.16 20.21 9.36
C VAL A 278 11.63 20.17 9.24
N ILE A 279 10.94 21.15 9.81
CA ILE A 279 9.49 21.28 9.71
C ILE A 279 9.07 21.50 8.26
N GLU A 280 9.79 22.34 7.51
CA GLU A 280 9.52 22.56 6.10
C GLU A 280 9.80 21.31 5.26
N ALA A 281 10.88 20.58 5.53
CA ALA A 281 11.16 19.30 4.90
C ALA A 281 10.01 18.29 5.18
N ALA A 282 9.51 18.20 6.40
CA ALA A 282 8.39 17.32 6.74
C ALA A 282 7.08 17.72 6.01
N ARG A 283 6.83 19.00 5.75
CA ARG A 283 5.69 19.49 4.96
C ARG A 283 5.78 19.12 3.48
N LYS A 284 6.99 18.99 2.95
CA LYS A 284 7.24 18.54 1.58
C LYS A 284 6.99 17.05 1.35
N LEU A 285 6.87 16.27 2.42
CA LEU A 285 6.55 14.84 2.35
C LEU A 285 5.06 14.64 2.01
N ARG A 286 4.77 14.54 0.73
CA ARG A 286 3.41 14.43 0.18
C ARG A 286 2.91 12.98 0.16
N SER A 287 1.60 12.83 0.26
CA SER A 287 0.88 11.55 0.10
C SER A 287 -0.47 11.78 -0.54
N VAL A 288 -1.08 10.72 -1.06
CA VAL A 288 -2.46 10.74 -1.51
C VAL A 288 -3.35 10.03 -0.50
N SER A 289 -4.58 10.51 -0.39
CA SER A 289 -5.67 9.82 0.32
C SER A 289 -6.35 8.84 -0.62
N VAL A 290 -6.90 7.76 -0.07
CA VAL A 290 -7.73 6.81 -0.82
C VAL A 290 -9.08 6.68 -0.12
N THR A 291 -10.17 6.93 -0.86
CA THR A 291 -11.50 6.54 -0.46
C THR A 291 -11.83 5.19 -1.08
N VAL A 292 -12.13 4.21 -0.24
CA VAL A 292 -12.58 2.88 -0.64
C VAL A 292 -14.10 2.83 -0.51
N VAL A 293 -14.79 2.59 -1.61
CA VAL A 293 -16.22 2.28 -1.62
C VAL A 293 -16.38 0.77 -1.55
N GLU A 294 -16.99 0.30 -0.48
CA GLU A 294 -17.23 -1.10 -0.17
C GLU A 294 -18.66 -1.46 -0.54
N ILE A 295 -18.82 -2.44 -1.44
CA ILE A 295 -20.11 -2.83 -1.99
C ILE A 295 -20.32 -4.32 -1.77
N GLY A 296 -21.46 -4.69 -1.17
CA GLY A 296 -21.96 -6.05 -1.09
C GLY A 296 -23.20 -6.20 -1.97
N ALA A 297 -23.26 -7.23 -2.80
CA ALA A 297 -24.39 -7.47 -3.69
C ALA A 297 -24.64 -8.98 -3.86
N ASP A 298 -25.86 -9.36 -4.29
CA ASP A 298 -26.12 -10.73 -4.75
C ASP A 298 -25.24 -11.04 -5.97
N GLU A 299 -24.80 -12.26 -6.06
CA GLU A 299 -24.00 -12.71 -7.19
C GLU A 299 -24.84 -12.73 -8.48
N VAL A 300 -24.25 -12.20 -9.56
CA VAL A 300 -24.87 -12.13 -10.90
C VAL A 300 -24.01 -12.76 -11.99
N GLY A 301 -22.91 -13.39 -11.62
CA GLY A 301 -21.91 -13.85 -12.60
C GLY A 301 -20.91 -12.75 -12.99
N GLY A 302 -20.46 -12.75 -14.25
CA GLY A 302 -19.49 -11.80 -14.77
C GLY A 302 -18.03 -12.21 -14.55
N LYS A 303 -17.09 -11.30 -14.85
CA LYS A 303 -15.65 -11.56 -14.71
C LYS A 303 -15.28 -11.79 -13.24
N ARG A 304 -14.44 -12.82 -13.00
CA ARG A 304 -13.89 -13.12 -11.68
C ARG A 304 -12.43 -12.72 -11.62
N PHE A 305 -12.07 -11.96 -10.58
CA PHE A 305 -10.72 -11.49 -10.32
C PHE A 305 -10.58 -11.15 -8.84
N HIS A 306 -9.35 -11.20 -8.33
CA HIS A 306 -9.07 -10.71 -6.98
C HIS A 306 -8.98 -9.18 -6.96
N TRP A 307 -8.40 -8.59 -8.02
CA TRP A 307 -8.45 -7.15 -8.29
C TRP A 307 -8.29 -6.85 -9.77
N ALA A 308 -8.77 -5.70 -10.18
CA ALA A 308 -8.63 -5.21 -11.54
C ALA A 308 -8.25 -3.72 -11.57
N TYR A 309 -7.48 -3.34 -12.57
CA TYR A 309 -6.98 -1.99 -12.79
C TYR A 309 -7.72 -1.32 -13.93
N PHE A 310 -7.95 0.01 -13.79
CA PHE A 310 -8.76 0.81 -14.70
C PHE A 310 -8.02 2.10 -15.10
N PRO A 311 -7.27 2.11 -16.20
CA PRO A 311 -6.55 3.31 -16.67
C PRO A 311 -7.46 4.40 -17.24
N GLU A 312 -8.60 4.06 -17.86
CA GLU A 312 -9.48 4.97 -18.58
C GLU A 312 -10.13 6.01 -17.66
N ASP A 313 -10.17 7.27 -18.10
CA ASP A 313 -10.71 8.41 -17.32
C ASP A 313 -12.22 8.31 -17.05
N ARG A 314 -12.99 7.56 -17.87
CA ARG A 314 -14.41 7.33 -17.64
C ARG A 314 -14.68 6.61 -16.32
N PHE A 315 -13.73 5.80 -15.83
CA PHE A 315 -13.75 5.25 -14.49
C PHE A 315 -12.95 6.17 -13.56
N ARG A 316 -13.60 6.79 -12.60
CA ARG A 316 -12.91 7.67 -11.64
C ARG A 316 -12.03 6.89 -10.66
N PHE A 317 -12.32 5.61 -10.42
CA PHE A 317 -11.48 4.70 -9.62
C PHE A 317 -10.29 4.18 -10.44
N TYR A 318 -9.22 3.84 -9.73
CA TYR A 318 -8.04 3.24 -10.36
C TYR A 318 -7.99 1.72 -10.20
N ARG A 319 -8.66 1.18 -9.16
CA ARG A 319 -8.65 -0.26 -8.85
C ARG A 319 -10.01 -0.70 -8.29
N VAL A 320 -10.39 -1.94 -8.60
CA VAL A 320 -11.51 -2.66 -7.99
C VAL A 320 -10.97 -3.96 -7.44
N GLY A 321 -11.10 -4.18 -6.14
CA GLY A 321 -10.87 -5.45 -5.48
C GLY A 321 -12.17 -6.25 -5.36
N SER A 322 -12.08 -7.59 -5.30
CA SER A 322 -13.19 -8.47 -4.98
C SER A 322 -12.79 -9.40 -3.82
N PRO A 323 -12.97 -8.98 -2.56
CA PRO A 323 -12.57 -9.76 -1.40
C PRO A 323 -13.16 -11.16 -1.36
N SER A 324 -14.44 -11.32 -1.73
CA SER A 324 -15.10 -12.63 -1.77
C SER A 324 -14.53 -13.60 -2.83
N GLU A 325 -13.80 -13.11 -3.84
CA GLU A 325 -13.07 -13.96 -4.77
C GLU A 325 -11.75 -14.48 -4.18
N VAL A 326 -11.19 -13.74 -3.24
CA VAL A 326 -9.98 -14.18 -2.50
C VAL A 326 -10.35 -15.23 -1.45
N ASN A 327 -11.40 -14.97 -0.71
CA ASN A 327 -11.94 -15.87 0.29
C ASN A 327 -13.47 -15.78 0.33
N PRO A 328 -14.19 -16.81 -0.13
CA PRO A 328 -15.66 -16.80 -0.14
C PRO A 328 -16.29 -16.54 1.24
N GLY A 329 -15.61 -16.91 2.33
CA GLY A 329 -16.05 -16.62 3.70
C GLY A 329 -16.10 -15.13 4.07
N LEU A 330 -15.64 -14.22 3.20
CA LEU A 330 -15.74 -12.77 3.41
C LEU A 330 -17.07 -12.16 2.94
N ALA A 331 -18.00 -12.97 2.40
CA ALA A 331 -19.33 -12.54 2.02
C ALA A 331 -20.36 -13.60 2.41
N PRO A 332 -21.64 -13.22 2.59
CA PRO A 332 -22.72 -14.18 2.74
C PRO A 332 -22.82 -15.11 1.52
N GLU A 333 -23.34 -16.32 1.74
CA GLU A 333 -23.58 -17.27 0.65
C GLU A 333 -24.46 -16.66 -0.47
N GLY A 334 -24.08 -16.88 -1.73
CA GLY A 334 -24.74 -16.31 -2.90
C GLY A 334 -24.53 -14.80 -3.08
N ALA A 335 -23.59 -14.21 -2.34
CA ALA A 335 -23.23 -12.80 -2.47
C ALA A 335 -21.77 -12.62 -2.89
N ARG A 336 -21.50 -11.43 -3.44
CA ARG A 336 -20.18 -10.98 -3.87
C ARG A 336 -19.85 -9.61 -3.28
N SER A 337 -18.59 -9.36 -2.98
CA SER A 337 -18.14 -8.09 -2.46
C SER A 337 -17.13 -7.41 -3.38
N PHE A 338 -17.16 -6.05 -3.37
CA PHE A 338 -16.23 -5.21 -4.12
C PHE A 338 -15.68 -4.11 -3.22
N ALA A 339 -14.39 -3.83 -3.39
CA ALA A 339 -13.70 -2.69 -2.79
C ALA A 339 -13.20 -1.80 -3.92
N VAL A 340 -13.85 -0.66 -4.14
CA VAL A 340 -13.59 0.26 -5.26
C VAL A 340 -12.78 1.44 -4.76
N GLU A 341 -11.58 1.64 -5.29
CA GLU A 341 -10.58 2.55 -4.74
C GLU A 341 -10.43 3.81 -5.59
N PHE A 342 -10.55 4.96 -4.91
CA PHE A 342 -10.43 6.30 -5.48
C PHE A 342 -9.33 7.07 -4.76
N SER A 343 -8.28 7.48 -5.47
CA SER A 343 -7.28 8.40 -4.93
C SER A 343 -7.70 9.84 -5.06
N HIS A 344 -7.31 10.67 -4.08
CA HIS A 344 -7.53 12.11 -4.10
C HIS A 344 -6.51 12.87 -3.25
N GLY A 345 -6.21 14.12 -3.64
CA GLY A 345 -5.20 14.96 -2.98
C GLY A 345 -5.74 15.82 -1.82
N GLY A 346 -7.05 15.83 -1.58
CA GLY A 346 -7.69 16.67 -0.55
C GLY A 346 -9.03 16.11 -0.12
N PRO A 347 -9.79 16.83 0.73
CA PRO A 347 -11.13 16.41 1.15
C PRO A 347 -12.06 16.18 -0.04
N ILE A 348 -12.86 15.13 0.01
CA ILE A 348 -13.82 14.78 -1.05
C ILE A 348 -15.13 14.29 -0.42
N ASP A 349 -16.26 14.59 -1.06
CA ASP A 349 -17.53 13.96 -0.73
C ASP A 349 -17.54 12.53 -1.32
N PRO A 350 -17.65 11.48 -0.51
CA PRO A 350 -17.63 10.11 -0.99
C PRO A 350 -18.95 9.64 -1.61
N ALA A 351 -20.07 10.31 -1.38
CA ALA A 351 -21.36 9.87 -1.89
C ALA A 351 -21.43 9.82 -3.43
N PRO A 352 -20.95 10.84 -4.20
CA PRO A 352 -20.86 10.75 -5.65
C PRO A 352 -19.90 9.64 -6.14
N LEU A 353 -18.86 9.31 -5.36
CA LEU A 353 -17.96 8.20 -5.69
C LEU A 353 -18.65 6.85 -5.55
N ALA A 354 -19.45 6.69 -4.49
CA ALA A 354 -20.24 5.48 -4.26
C ALA A 354 -21.27 5.26 -5.38
N ALA A 355 -21.99 6.31 -5.78
CA ALA A 355 -22.94 6.25 -6.88
C ALA A 355 -22.25 5.87 -8.20
N HIS A 356 -21.09 6.48 -8.50
CA HIS A 356 -20.27 6.17 -9.68
C HIS A 356 -19.76 4.73 -9.65
N ALA A 357 -19.30 4.23 -8.51
CA ALA A 357 -18.82 2.85 -8.36
C ALA A 357 -19.95 1.84 -8.70
N VAL A 358 -21.12 2.00 -8.09
CA VAL A 358 -22.27 1.11 -8.35
C VAL A 358 -22.68 1.16 -9.83
N ALA A 359 -22.78 2.34 -10.42
CA ALA A 359 -23.15 2.50 -11.83
C ALA A 359 -22.12 1.84 -12.77
N SER A 360 -20.83 2.07 -12.54
CA SER A 360 -19.76 1.50 -13.37
C SER A 360 -19.65 -0.02 -13.24
N LEU A 361 -19.78 -0.57 -12.03
CA LEU A 361 -19.74 -2.03 -11.86
C LEU A 361 -20.99 -2.71 -12.48
N HIS A 362 -22.15 -2.03 -12.49
CA HIS A 362 -23.33 -2.50 -13.20
C HIS A 362 -23.13 -2.49 -14.73
N GLU A 363 -22.59 -1.41 -15.28
CA GLU A 363 -22.24 -1.30 -16.72
C GLU A 363 -21.24 -2.39 -17.14
N LEU A 364 -20.26 -2.71 -16.28
CA LEU A 364 -19.29 -3.78 -16.52
C LEU A 364 -19.88 -5.20 -16.34
N GLY A 365 -21.15 -5.34 -15.96
CA GLY A 365 -21.77 -6.64 -15.70
C GLY A 365 -21.21 -7.38 -14.48
N LEU A 366 -20.62 -6.65 -13.54
CA LEU A 366 -20.02 -7.22 -12.32
C LEU A 366 -21.01 -7.31 -11.16
N LEU A 367 -22.05 -6.46 -11.16
CA LEU A 367 -23.17 -6.49 -10.23
C LEU A 367 -24.47 -6.04 -10.91
N ASP A 368 -25.60 -6.37 -10.30
CA ASP A 368 -26.90 -5.77 -10.60
C ASP A 368 -27.23 -4.73 -9.51
N ARG A 369 -27.43 -3.46 -9.91
CA ARG A 369 -27.76 -2.39 -8.97
C ARG A 369 -29.03 -2.64 -8.14
N ALA A 370 -29.99 -3.39 -8.69
CA ALA A 370 -31.20 -3.77 -7.98
C ALA A 370 -30.96 -4.82 -6.87
N ARG A 371 -29.80 -5.46 -6.89
CA ARG A 371 -29.40 -6.51 -5.96
C ARG A 371 -28.28 -6.08 -5.01
N VAL A 372 -27.98 -4.78 -4.95
CA VAL A 372 -27.01 -4.24 -3.99
C VAL A 372 -27.59 -4.29 -2.59
N ARG A 373 -26.89 -4.96 -1.67
CA ARG A 373 -27.28 -5.11 -0.26
C ARG A 373 -26.63 -4.09 0.65
N LEU A 374 -25.39 -3.67 0.32
CA LEU A 374 -24.58 -2.79 1.13
C LEU A 374 -23.77 -1.85 0.25
N VAL A 375 -23.77 -0.56 0.58
CA VAL A 375 -22.81 0.43 0.08
C VAL A 375 -22.32 1.24 1.27
N ARG A 376 -21.03 1.26 1.50
CA ARG A 376 -20.39 2.12 2.49
C ARG A 376 -19.04 2.58 1.98
N TRP A 377 -18.39 3.45 2.70
CA TRP A 377 -17.05 3.92 2.34
C TRP A 377 -16.21 4.22 3.56
N ARG A 378 -14.91 4.22 3.34
CA ARG A 378 -13.93 4.72 4.28
C ARG A 378 -12.86 5.52 3.54
N THR A 379 -12.29 6.52 4.20
CA THR A 379 -11.16 7.26 3.68
C THR A 379 -9.91 6.98 4.50
N ILE A 380 -8.83 6.67 3.81
CA ILE A 380 -7.48 6.49 4.37
C ILE A 380 -6.71 7.77 4.04
N PRO A 381 -6.43 8.62 5.04
CA PRO A 381 -5.84 9.95 4.79
C PRO A 381 -4.42 9.90 4.22
N VAL A 382 -3.63 8.91 4.63
CA VAL A 382 -2.27 8.67 4.15
C VAL A 382 -2.22 7.25 3.61
N ALA A 383 -2.47 7.08 2.31
CA ALA A 383 -2.52 5.76 1.68
C ALA A 383 -1.27 5.45 0.85
N TYR A 384 -0.91 6.33 -0.07
CA TYR A 384 0.31 6.19 -0.87
C TYR A 384 1.21 7.40 -0.68
N VAL A 385 2.48 7.11 -0.39
CA VAL A 385 3.56 8.10 -0.39
C VAL A 385 3.79 8.57 -1.83
N LEU A 386 3.92 9.87 -2.02
CA LEU A 386 4.21 10.48 -3.30
C LEU A 386 5.73 10.61 -3.46
N PHE A 387 6.27 9.96 -4.49
CA PHE A 387 7.70 10.02 -4.82
C PHE A 387 7.92 11.17 -5.81
N ASP A 388 7.72 12.40 -5.36
CA ASP A 388 8.01 13.58 -6.16
C ASP A 388 9.50 13.97 -6.11
N HIS A 389 9.88 15.06 -6.75
CA HIS A 389 11.27 15.50 -6.83
C HIS A 389 11.85 15.96 -5.48
N ASP A 390 11.01 16.36 -4.52
CA ASP A 390 11.43 16.74 -3.16
C ASP A 390 11.58 15.53 -2.21
N HIS A 391 10.93 14.40 -2.53
CA HIS A 391 10.78 13.24 -1.64
C HIS A 391 12.09 12.77 -1.01
N ALA A 392 13.11 12.48 -1.82
CA ALA A 392 14.35 11.89 -1.35
C ALA A 392 15.11 12.81 -0.38
N ALA A 393 15.23 14.09 -0.73
CA ALA A 393 15.94 15.08 0.07
C ALA A 393 15.18 15.40 1.37
N ALA A 394 13.88 15.64 1.29
CA ALA A 394 13.03 15.93 2.45
C ALA A 394 13.01 14.75 3.44
N ARG A 395 12.83 13.53 2.93
CA ARG A 395 12.88 12.30 3.72
C ARG A 395 14.22 12.14 4.46
N ALA A 396 15.33 12.29 3.74
CA ALA A 396 16.67 12.17 4.33
C ALA A 396 16.90 13.20 5.44
N GLN A 397 16.49 14.44 5.24
CA GLN A 397 16.65 15.52 6.21
C GLN A 397 15.87 15.25 7.49
N VAL A 398 14.58 14.87 7.39
CA VAL A 398 13.74 14.57 8.54
C VAL A 398 14.26 13.36 9.31
N ILE A 399 14.60 12.27 8.62
CA ILE A 399 15.14 11.06 9.26
C ILE A 399 16.47 11.34 9.95
N ALA A 400 17.38 12.11 9.32
CA ALA A 400 18.66 12.48 9.92
C ALA A 400 18.47 13.30 11.21
N HIS A 401 17.48 14.21 11.22
CA HIS A 401 17.14 14.97 12.43
C HIS A 401 16.64 14.06 13.56
N LEU A 402 15.69 13.17 13.28
CA LEU A 402 15.15 12.22 14.25
C LEU A 402 16.26 11.32 14.82
N ARG A 403 17.12 10.77 13.96
CA ARG A 403 18.24 9.89 14.37
C ARG A 403 19.24 10.59 15.29
N ARG A 404 19.56 11.87 15.04
CA ARG A 404 20.44 12.65 15.94
C ARG A 404 19.89 12.79 17.36
N HIS A 405 18.58 12.62 17.54
CA HIS A 405 17.91 12.64 18.84
C HIS A 405 17.59 11.24 19.37
N GLY A 406 18.17 10.18 18.80
CA GLY A 406 17.94 8.81 19.26
C GLY A 406 16.57 8.25 18.88
N VAL A 407 15.92 8.80 17.85
CA VAL A 407 14.66 8.28 17.35
C VAL A 407 14.92 7.39 16.13
N HIS A 408 14.44 6.14 16.20
CA HIS A 408 14.51 5.17 15.13
C HIS A 408 13.21 5.17 14.34
N VAL A 409 13.27 5.25 13.01
CA VAL A 409 12.08 5.16 12.16
C VAL A 409 11.90 3.73 11.66
N ALA A 410 10.64 3.27 11.57
CA ALA A 410 10.34 1.94 11.07
C ALA A 410 9.00 1.88 10.33
N GLY A 411 8.88 0.89 9.43
CA GLY A 411 7.68 0.61 8.66
C GLY A 411 7.47 1.56 7.47
N ARG A 412 6.45 1.26 6.67
CA ARG A 412 6.09 1.98 5.45
C ARG A 412 6.01 3.49 5.63
N TYR A 413 5.32 3.91 6.68
CA TYR A 413 5.04 5.33 6.92
C TYR A 413 6.13 6.03 7.72
N GLY A 414 6.78 5.34 8.67
CA GLY A 414 7.93 5.88 9.39
C GLY A 414 9.14 6.10 8.48
N ASN A 415 9.39 5.16 7.58
CA ASN A 415 10.41 5.31 6.55
C ASN A 415 9.96 6.16 5.36
N TRP A 416 8.68 6.49 5.25
CA TRP A 416 8.09 7.23 4.14
C TRP A 416 8.42 6.63 2.77
N GLU A 417 8.07 5.35 2.61
CA GLU A 417 8.36 4.57 1.41
C GLU A 417 7.19 3.66 1.02
N TYR A 418 7.23 3.11 -0.19
CA TYR A 418 6.30 2.08 -0.61
C TYR A 418 6.87 0.71 -0.22
N SER A 419 6.17 -0.01 0.64
CA SER A 419 6.59 -1.31 1.15
C SER A 419 5.39 -2.23 1.37
N SER A 420 5.62 -3.54 1.38
CA SER A 420 4.64 -4.58 1.69
C SER A 420 4.43 -4.74 3.19
N MET A 421 3.47 -5.60 3.57
CA MET A 421 3.28 -5.99 4.98
C MET A 421 4.51 -6.70 5.53
N GLU A 422 5.14 -7.58 4.75
CA GLU A 422 6.38 -8.25 5.13
C GLU A 422 7.51 -7.24 5.37
N ASP A 423 7.71 -6.29 4.45
CA ASP A 423 8.73 -5.26 4.60
C ASP A 423 8.49 -4.42 5.88
N ALA A 424 7.23 -4.14 6.22
CA ALA A 424 6.88 -3.43 7.45
C ALA A 424 7.24 -4.25 8.71
N ILE A 425 6.99 -5.56 8.71
CA ILE A 425 7.36 -6.47 9.79
C ILE A 425 8.90 -6.53 9.93
N LEU A 426 9.61 -6.72 8.82
CA LEU A 426 11.08 -6.74 8.78
C LEU A 426 11.67 -5.43 9.30
N SER A 427 11.12 -4.29 8.85
CA SER A 427 11.57 -2.97 9.30
C SER A 427 11.38 -2.76 10.81
N GLY A 428 10.30 -3.26 11.40
CA GLY A 428 10.09 -3.21 12.84
C GLY A 428 11.08 -4.07 13.62
N ARG A 429 11.33 -5.31 13.14
CA ARG A 429 12.36 -6.20 13.68
C ARG A 429 13.75 -5.56 13.66
N ASP A 430 14.12 -4.99 12.51
CA ASP A 430 15.44 -4.39 12.33
C ASP A 430 15.63 -3.15 13.20
N ALA A 431 14.57 -2.35 13.41
CA ALA A 431 14.62 -1.23 14.36
C ALA A 431 14.88 -1.70 15.79
N ALA A 432 14.22 -2.77 16.24
CA ALA A 432 14.48 -3.35 17.57
C ALA A 432 15.93 -3.86 17.73
N ARG A 433 16.44 -4.56 16.72
CA ARG A 433 17.83 -5.05 16.72
C ARG A 433 18.85 -3.90 16.77
N ALA A 434 18.57 -2.80 16.06
CA ALA A 434 19.44 -1.61 16.09
C ALA A 434 19.42 -0.88 17.44
N LEU A 435 18.38 -1.07 18.28
CA LEU A 435 18.33 -0.53 19.64
C LEU A 435 19.13 -1.38 20.64
N ALA A 436 19.35 -2.66 20.34
CA ALA A 436 20.09 -3.58 21.20
C ALA A 436 21.61 -3.59 20.92
N ALA A 437 22.03 -3.05 19.76
CA ALA A 437 23.43 -2.95 19.34
C ALA A 437 24.11 -1.68 19.87
#